data_ac24caf69a8100620cc50c65df25b181
#
_entry.id   ac24caf69a8100620cc50c65df25b181
#
_cell.length_a   1.000
_cell.length_b   1.000
_cell.length_c   1.000
_cell.angle_alpha   90.00
_cell.angle_beta   90.00
_cell.angle_gamma   90.00
#
_symmetry.space_group_name_H-M   'P 1'
#
loop_
_entity.id
_entity.type
_entity.pdbx_description
1 polymer ?
#
loop_
_entity_poly.entity_id
_entity_poly.type
_entity_poly.pdbx_seq_one_letter_code
_entity_poly.pdbx_strand_id
1 'polypeptide(L)'
;MKKKTWKRCVCMIGVVLFAVTGLNANNRVPDSPIKKTRSNTFIIEKEKAWEPAGEGVARQIMGYDGQVMLVKVKFEKGAIGTPHTHYHTQTTYVVSGKFEFTVGDEKKIVEAGDGIYIEPDILHGCVCLEPGILVDCFAPMRADFLK
;
A
#
# COMPACT_ATOMS: atom_id res chain seq x y z
N MET A 1 -64.54 -12.04 -47.28
CA MET A 1 -63.94 -11.31 -46.12
C MET A 1 -64.00 -12.19 -44.88
N LYS A 2 -62.91 -12.82 -44.48
CA LYS A 2 -62.88 -13.70 -43.29
C LYS A 2 -62.24 -12.94 -42.09
N LYS A 3 -63.01 -12.70 -41.06
CA LYS A 3 -62.53 -12.07 -39.79
C LYS A 3 -61.74 -13.08 -38.97
N LYS A 4 -60.47 -12.82 -38.73
CA LYS A 4 -59.65 -13.57 -37.81
C LYS A 4 -59.95 -13.10 -36.39
N THR A 5 -60.50 -13.97 -35.57
CA THR A 5 -60.66 -13.76 -34.11
C THR A 5 -59.36 -14.11 -33.39
N TRP A 6 -58.75 -13.13 -32.73
CA TRP A 6 -57.54 -13.32 -31.93
C TRP A 6 -57.95 -13.71 -30.52
N LYS A 7 -57.65 -14.96 -30.13
CA LYS A 7 -57.85 -15.42 -28.74
C LYS A 7 -56.76 -14.79 -27.87
N ARG A 8 -57.17 -14.00 -26.89
CA ARG A 8 -56.28 -13.50 -25.85
C ARG A 8 -55.93 -14.65 -24.90
N CYS A 9 -54.65 -15.03 -24.84
CA CYS A 9 -54.10 -15.93 -23.83
C CYS A 9 -53.83 -15.11 -22.57
N VAL A 10 -54.61 -15.35 -21.53
CA VAL A 10 -54.39 -14.73 -20.21
C VAL A 10 -53.31 -15.55 -19.51
N CYS A 11 -52.09 -15.07 -19.47
CA CYS A 11 -51.02 -15.65 -18.70
C CYS A 11 -51.21 -15.19 -17.25
N MET A 12 -51.62 -16.10 -16.34
CA MET A 12 -51.60 -15.87 -14.90
C MET A 12 -50.13 -15.85 -14.46
N ILE A 13 -49.63 -14.64 -14.14
CA ILE A 13 -48.35 -14.48 -13.48
C ILE A 13 -48.57 -14.75 -11.99
N GLY A 14 -48.17 -15.93 -11.55
CA GLY A 14 -48.12 -16.25 -10.14
C GLY A 14 -47.06 -15.38 -9.47
N VAL A 15 -47.50 -14.45 -8.61
CA VAL A 15 -46.59 -13.69 -7.74
C VAL A 15 -46.10 -14.63 -6.64
N VAL A 16 -44.89 -15.15 -6.79
CA VAL A 16 -44.20 -15.85 -5.70
C VAL A 16 -43.64 -14.74 -4.76
N LEU A 17 -44.32 -14.54 -3.64
CA LEU A 17 -43.78 -13.74 -2.53
C LEU A 17 -42.59 -14.50 -1.94
N PHE A 18 -41.38 -14.12 -2.29
CA PHE A 18 -40.21 -14.48 -1.49
C PHE A 18 -40.25 -13.65 -0.21
N ALA A 19 -40.59 -14.31 0.90
CA ALA A 19 -40.32 -13.74 2.22
C ALA A 19 -38.80 -13.60 2.35
N VAL A 20 -38.29 -12.38 2.18
CA VAL A 20 -36.93 -12.02 2.56
C VAL A 20 -36.90 -12.02 4.09
N THR A 21 -36.56 -13.20 4.68
CA THR A 21 -36.18 -13.24 6.10
C THR A 21 -34.95 -12.39 6.25
N GLY A 22 -35.12 -11.28 6.99
CA GLY A 22 -34.04 -10.33 7.26
C GLY A 22 -32.82 -11.07 7.82
N LEU A 23 -31.77 -11.13 7.04
CA LEU A 23 -30.43 -11.43 7.54
C LEU A 23 -30.05 -10.29 8.48
N ASN A 24 -30.09 -10.63 9.77
CA ASN A 24 -29.71 -9.73 10.84
C ASN A 24 -28.22 -9.38 10.65
N ALA A 25 -27.97 -8.16 10.17
CA ALA A 25 -26.63 -7.64 9.87
C ALA A 25 -25.76 -7.41 11.13
N ASN A 26 -26.10 -8.06 12.24
CA ASN A 26 -25.39 -7.95 13.52
C ASN A 26 -24.44 -9.11 13.85
N ASN A 27 -24.10 -9.98 12.88
CA ASN A 27 -22.96 -10.85 13.04
C ASN A 27 -21.65 -10.07 12.74
N ARG A 28 -21.43 -9.00 13.51
CA ARG A 28 -20.06 -8.52 13.69
C ARG A 28 -19.33 -9.62 14.44
N VAL A 29 -18.41 -10.31 13.78
CA VAL A 29 -17.33 -11.06 14.43
C VAL A 29 -16.81 -10.11 15.53
N PRO A 30 -16.78 -10.52 16.82
CA PRO A 30 -16.27 -9.67 17.87
C PRO A 30 -14.87 -9.25 17.45
N ASP A 31 -14.63 -7.94 17.33
CA ASP A 31 -13.32 -7.36 17.11
C ASP A 31 -12.40 -7.93 18.19
N SER A 32 -11.60 -8.91 17.80
CA SER A 32 -10.49 -9.38 18.62
C SER A 32 -9.72 -8.11 19.03
N PRO A 33 -9.33 -7.95 20.30
CA PRO A 33 -8.63 -6.75 20.76
C PRO A 33 -7.17 -6.78 20.25
N ILE A 34 -6.99 -6.86 18.94
CA ILE A 34 -5.73 -6.50 18.32
C ILE A 34 -5.66 -5.00 18.50
N LYS A 35 -4.82 -4.59 19.47
CA LYS A 35 -4.49 -3.18 19.67
C LYS A 35 -4.07 -2.64 18.31
N LYS A 36 -4.99 -1.93 17.63
CA LYS A 36 -4.80 -1.48 16.25
C LYS A 36 -3.67 -0.45 16.30
N THR A 37 -2.45 -0.93 16.14
CA THR A 37 -1.27 -0.08 16.11
C THR A 37 -1.39 0.83 14.91
N ARG A 38 -1.53 2.14 15.14
CA ARG A 38 -1.65 3.15 14.10
C ARG A 38 -0.99 4.45 14.52
N SER A 39 -0.55 5.21 13.55
CA SER A 39 -0.04 6.57 13.75
C SER A 39 -1.15 7.56 14.09
N ASN A 40 -0.75 8.79 14.47
CA ASN A 40 -1.65 9.93 14.51
C ASN A 40 -2.18 10.26 13.10
N THR A 41 -3.31 10.97 13.03
CA THR A 41 -3.90 11.41 11.76
C THR A 41 -2.99 12.41 11.02
N PHE A 42 -2.41 13.36 11.75
CA PHE A 42 -1.48 14.33 11.20
C PHE A 42 -0.08 14.05 11.72
N ILE A 43 0.87 13.98 10.81
CA ILE A 43 2.30 13.80 11.12
C ILE A 43 3.03 14.95 10.46
N ILE A 44 3.51 15.86 11.30
CA ILE A 44 4.18 17.08 10.85
C ILE A 44 5.68 16.80 10.80
N GLU A 45 6.26 16.86 9.62
CA GLU A 45 7.66 16.48 9.38
C GLU A 45 8.65 17.15 10.36
N LYS A 46 8.54 18.45 10.55
CA LYS A 46 9.43 19.25 11.41
C LYS A 46 9.37 18.84 12.91
N GLU A 47 8.31 18.14 13.30
CA GLU A 47 8.11 17.68 14.68
C GLU A 47 8.60 16.24 14.88
N LYS A 48 9.03 15.57 13.81
CA LYS A 48 9.57 14.21 13.88
C LYS A 48 11.09 14.21 13.77
N ALA A 49 11.74 13.50 14.69
CA ALA A 49 13.15 13.24 14.56
C ALA A 49 13.43 12.29 13.37
N TRP A 50 14.57 12.48 12.72
CA TRP A 50 15.11 11.51 11.80
C TRP A 50 15.75 10.35 12.59
N GLU A 51 15.36 9.14 12.27
CA GLU A 51 15.91 7.92 12.86
C GLU A 51 17.05 7.41 11.97
N PRO A 52 18.22 7.06 12.51
CA PRO A 52 19.27 6.41 11.72
C PRO A 52 18.76 5.11 11.10
N ALA A 53 19.07 4.90 9.80
CA ALA A 53 18.67 3.71 9.05
C ALA A 53 19.83 3.04 8.31
N GLY A 54 21.04 3.54 8.47
CA GLY A 54 22.28 3.10 7.87
C GLY A 54 23.31 4.24 7.84
N GLU A 55 24.50 3.98 7.36
CA GLU A 55 25.52 5.02 7.16
C GLU A 55 25.07 5.98 6.05
N GLY A 56 24.95 7.27 6.37
CA GLY A 56 24.41 8.27 5.46
C GLY A 56 22.92 8.13 5.11
N VAL A 57 22.19 7.28 5.84
CA VAL A 57 20.76 7.04 5.64
C VAL A 57 19.97 7.34 6.91
N ALA A 58 18.90 8.10 6.79
CA ALA A 58 17.97 8.36 7.88
C ALA A 58 16.52 8.30 7.40
N ARG A 59 15.60 7.92 8.28
CA ARG A 59 14.18 7.76 7.95
C ARG A 59 13.27 8.50 8.91
N GLN A 60 12.05 8.77 8.45
CA GLN A 60 10.91 9.20 9.26
C GLN A 60 9.68 8.39 8.87
N ILE A 61 8.98 7.82 9.85
CA ILE A 61 7.71 7.12 9.59
C ILE A 61 6.61 8.17 9.50
N MET A 62 5.99 8.29 8.32
CA MET A 62 5.05 9.36 7.97
C MET A 62 3.58 8.95 8.07
N GLY A 63 3.30 7.72 8.46
CA GLY A 63 1.96 7.22 8.68
C GLY A 63 1.89 5.71 8.56
N TYR A 64 1.04 5.10 9.39
CA TYR A 64 0.84 3.66 9.32
C TYR A 64 -0.41 3.22 10.07
N ASP A 65 -0.89 2.07 9.65
CA ASP A 65 -1.77 1.17 10.41
C ASP A 65 -1.41 -0.28 10.05
N GLY A 66 -2.19 -1.27 10.46
CA GLY A 66 -1.90 -2.67 10.17
C GLY A 66 -1.80 -3.03 8.67
N GLN A 67 -2.29 -2.18 7.78
CA GLN A 67 -2.40 -2.47 6.34
C GLN A 67 -1.35 -1.75 5.50
N VAL A 68 -0.88 -0.58 5.95
CA VAL A 68 0.01 0.27 5.17
C VAL A 68 0.96 1.05 6.07
N MET A 69 2.15 1.35 5.55
CA MET A 69 3.11 2.26 6.18
C MET A 69 3.77 3.13 5.12
N LEU A 70 3.81 4.43 5.38
CA LEU A 70 4.55 5.40 4.58
C LEU A 70 5.82 5.81 5.33
N VAL A 71 6.97 5.72 4.67
CA VAL A 71 8.29 6.06 5.22
C VAL A 71 9.01 7.01 4.29
N LYS A 72 9.51 8.10 4.82
CA LYS A 72 10.39 9.02 4.13
C LYS A 72 11.83 8.67 4.47
N VAL A 73 12.68 8.50 3.47
CA VAL A 73 14.09 8.09 3.65
C VAL A 73 14.99 9.11 2.97
N LYS A 74 15.92 9.65 3.74
CA LYS A 74 16.93 10.61 3.28
C LYS A 74 18.25 9.88 3.11
N PHE A 75 18.93 10.15 1.98
CA PHE A 75 20.23 9.60 1.64
C PHE A 75 21.25 10.72 1.41
N GLU A 76 22.44 10.53 1.94
CA GLU A 76 23.64 11.28 1.57
C GLU A 76 24.26 10.68 0.30
N LYS A 77 25.08 11.45 -0.40
CA LYS A 77 25.78 10.96 -1.58
C LYS A 77 26.69 9.79 -1.24
N GLY A 78 26.60 8.71 -2.01
CA GLY A 78 27.35 7.46 -1.83
C GLY A 78 26.74 6.52 -0.78
N ALA A 79 25.71 6.96 -0.05
CA ALA A 79 25.05 6.09 0.91
C ALA A 79 24.35 4.90 0.21
N ILE A 80 24.34 3.77 0.90
CA ILE A 80 23.82 2.51 0.38
C ILE A 80 22.55 2.13 1.12
N GLY A 81 21.45 1.99 0.41
CA GLY A 81 20.29 1.22 0.84
C GLY A 81 20.67 -0.26 0.71
N THR A 82 21.09 -0.85 1.83
CA THR A 82 21.63 -2.21 1.86
C THR A 82 20.69 -3.20 1.19
N PRO A 83 21.17 -4.04 0.25
CA PRO A 83 20.35 -5.07 -0.37
C PRO A 83 19.70 -5.99 0.67
N HIS A 84 18.38 -6.16 0.56
CA HIS A 84 17.59 -6.96 1.49
C HIS A 84 16.31 -7.49 0.82
N THR A 85 15.63 -8.37 1.53
CA THR A 85 14.31 -8.89 1.15
C THR A 85 13.33 -8.71 2.30
N HIS A 86 12.06 -8.66 1.98
CA HIS A 86 10.96 -8.70 2.95
C HIS A 86 9.65 -9.10 2.26
N TYR A 87 8.72 -9.66 3.02
CA TYR A 87 7.44 -10.16 2.51
C TYR A 87 6.41 -9.07 2.14
N HIS A 88 6.72 -7.80 2.42
CA HIS A 88 5.83 -6.68 2.11
C HIS A 88 5.90 -6.33 0.63
N THR A 89 4.78 -5.99 0.03
CA THR A 89 4.77 -5.20 -1.20
C THR A 89 5.33 -3.82 -0.90
N GLN A 90 6.22 -3.31 -1.75
CA GLN A 90 6.76 -1.95 -1.62
C GLN A 90 6.57 -1.18 -2.91
N THR A 91 6.21 0.09 -2.78
CA THR A 91 6.35 1.06 -3.85
C THR A 91 7.20 2.23 -3.35
N THR A 92 8.14 2.66 -4.16
CA THR A 92 9.04 3.77 -3.86
C THR A 92 8.83 4.88 -4.86
N TYR A 93 8.73 6.13 -4.37
CA TYR A 93 8.72 7.32 -5.20
C TYR A 93 9.96 8.15 -4.92
N VAL A 94 10.66 8.57 -5.97
CA VAL A 94 11.84 9.44 -5.86
C VAL A 94 11.39 10.89 -5.78
N VAL A 95 11.49 11.49 -4.59
CA VAL A 95 11.13 12.90 -4.37
C VAL A 95 12.23 13.82 -4.87
N SER A 96 13.48 13.46 -4.66
CA SER A 96 14.66 14.23 -5.08
C SER A 96 15.90 13.34 -5.15
N GLY A 97 16.94 13.83 -5.83
CA GLY A 97 18.22 13.12 -5.96
C GLY A 97 18.22 12.12 -7.11
N LYS A 98 19.26 11.29 -7.12
CA LYS A 98 19.50 10.29 -8.15
C LYS A 98 20.04 9.01 -7.52
N PHE A 99 19.50 7.88 -7.94
CA PHE A 99 19.82 6.57 -7.36
C PHE A 99 20.08 5.52 -8.43
N GLU A 100 21.03 4.64 -8.20
CA GLU A 100 21.12 3.37 -8.89
C GLU A 100 20.34 2.32 -8.08
N PHE A 101 19.18 1.91 -8.58
CA PHE A 101 18.32 0.92 -7.96
C PHE A 101 18.55 -0.46 -8.57
N THR A 102 18.60 -1.48 -7.71
CA THR A 102 18.62 -2.90 -8.12
C THR A 102 17.39 -3.58 -7.54
N VAL A 103 16.61 -4.26 -8.39
CA VAL A 103 15.44 -5.07 -8.00
C VAL A 103 15.55 -6.41 -8.72
N GLY A 104 15.81 -7.49 -7.99
CA GLY A 104 16.17 -8.78 -8.58
C GLY A 104 17.40 -8.65 -9.48
N ASP A 105 17.25 -9.02 -10.75
CA ASP A 105 18.30 -8.94 -11.76
C ASP A 105 18.31 -7.61 -12.53
N GLU A 106 17.31 -6.76 -12.31
CA GLU A 106 17.23 -5.46 -12.98
C GLU A 106 17.95 -4.37 -12.21
N LYS A 107 18.73 -3.57 -12.95
CA LYS A 107 19.42 -2.39 -12.43
C LYS A 107 19.10 -1.18 -13.29
N LYS A 108 18.66 -0.08 -12.65
CA LYS A 108 18.32 1.17 -13.34
C LYS A 108 18.74 2.39 -12.54
N ILE A 109 19.09 3.46 -13.27
CA ILE A 109 19.19 4.80 -12.70
C ILE A 109 17.78 5.40 -12.66
N VAL A 110 17.40 5.90 -11.50
CA VAL A 110 16.12 6.59 -11.26
C VAL A 110 16.39 7.94 -10.65
N GLU A 111 15.51 8.92 -10.96
CA GLU A 111 15.64 10.30 -10.48
C GLU A 111 14.27 10.88 -10.09
N ALA A 112 14.27 12.13 -9.63
CA ALA A 112 13.05 12.78 -9.14
C ALA A 112 11.87 12.64 -10.11
N GLY A 113 10.74 12.12 -9.61
CA GLY A 113 9.53 11.82 -10.39
C GLY A 113 9.35 10.36 -10.74
N ASP A 114 10.40 9.55 -10.66
CA ASP A 114 10.32 8.12 -10.97
C ASP A 114 9.70 7.31 -9.82
N GLY A 115 9.10 6.18 -10.18
CA GLY A 115 8.54 5.21 -9.24
C GLY A 115 9.13 3.82 -9.45
N ILE A 116 9.27 3.07 -8.36
CA ILE A 116 9.75 1.70 -8.35
C ILE A 116 8.69 0.84 -7.65
N TYR A 117 8.32 -0.28 -8.26
CA TYR A 117 7.49 -1.31 -7.65
C TYR A 117 8.35 -2.53 -7.31
N ILE A 118 8.19 -3.05 -6.11
CA ILE A 118 8.95 -4.18 -5.59
C ILE A 118 7.96 -5.21 -5.07
N GLU A 119 8.00 -6.40 -5.68
CA GLU A 119 7.20 -7.54 -5.25
C GLU A 119 7.72 -8.10 -3.91
N PRO A 120 6.85 -8.79 -3.13
CA PRO A 120 7.28 -9.51 -1.93
C PRO A 120 8.49 -10.42 -2.20
N ASP A 121 9.40 -10.45 -1.23
CA ASP A 121 10.57 -11.33 -1.17
C ASP A 121 11.61 -11.16 -2.29
N ILE A 122 11.47 -10.16 -3.16
CA ILE A 122 12.49 -9.84 -4.17
C ILE A 122 13.64 -9.06 -3.50
N LEU A 123 14.89 -9.50 -3.78
CA LEU A 123 16.09 -8.80 -3.33
C LEU A 123 16.18 -7.43 -4.00
N HIS A 124 16.31 -6.38 -3.20
CA HIS A 124 16.40 -5.03 -3.71
C HIS A 124 17.25 -4.14 -2.82
N GLY A 125 17.76 -3.06 -3.41
CA GLY A 125 18.58 -2.06 -2.74
C GLY A 125 18.95 -0.93 -3.68
N CYS A 126 19.66 0.08 -3.18
CA CYS A 126 20.08 1.20 -4.01
C CYS A 126 21.43 1.79 -3.58
N VAL A 127 22.05 2.54 -4.48
CA VAL A 127 23.17 3.43 -4.21
C VAL A 127 22.73 4.85 -4.52
N CYS A 128 22.92 5.76 -3.58
CA CYS A 128 22.62 7.18 -3.77
C CYS A 128 23.74 7.85 -4.57
N LEU A 129 23.46 8.24 -5.81
CA LEU A 129 24.42 8.94 -6.69
C LEU A 129 24.45 10.45 -6.45
N GLU A 130 23.26 11.03 -6.16
CA GLU A 130 23.09 12.43 -5.77
C GLU A 130 22.18 12.48 -4.54
N PRO A 131 22.51 13.29 -3.52
CA PRO A 131 21.75 13.33 -2.28
C PRO A 131 20.27 13.51 -2.53
N GLY A 132 19.44 12.72 -1.87
CA GLY A 132 18.02 12.70 -2.20
C GLY A 132 17.11 12.12 -1.13
N ILE A 133 15.84 12.11 -1.49
CA ILE A 133 14.76 11.63 -0.65
C ILE A 133 13.91 10.63 -1.45
N LEU A 134 13.70 9.49 -0.83
CA LEU A 134 12.71 8.48 -1.26
C LEU A 134 11.51 8.52 -0.33
N VAL A 135 10.36 8.16 -0.87
CA VAL A 135 9.15 7.85 -0.10
C VAL A 135 8.75 6.42 -0.40
N ASP A 136 8.84 5.57 0.59
CA ASP A 136 8.48 4.16 0.52
C ASP A 136 7.10 3.93 1.12
N CYS A 137 6.25 3.21 0.40
CA CYS A 137 4.97 2.72 0.88
C CYS A 137 5.02 1.20 0.96
N PHE A 138 4.75 0.67 2.16
CA PHE A 138 4.74 -0.77 2.43
C PHE A 138 3.33 -1.28 2.70
N ALA A 139 2.99 -2.45 2.19
CA ALA A 139 1.77 -3.17 2.49
C ALA A 139 2.07 -4.67 2.74
N PRO A 140 1.72 -5.20 3.94
CA PRO A 140 1.30 -4.49 5.15
C PRO A 140 2.41 -3.60 5.75
N MET A 141 2.15 -3.00 6.91
CA MET A 141 3.15 -2.16 7.60
C MET A 141 4.40 -2.95 8.00
N ARG A 142 5.55 -2.32 7.96
CA ARG A 142 6.84 -2.79 8.50
C ARG A 142 6.83 -2.69 10.04
N ALA A 143 6.24 -3.69 10.70
CA ALA A 143 6.13 -3.71 12.16
C ALA A 143 7.51 -3.69 12.86
N ASP A 144 8.55 -4.19 12.19
CA ASP A 144 9.94 -4.17 12.64
C ASP A 144 10.53 -2.75 12.74
N PHE A 145 9.91 -1.75 12.10
CA PHE A 145 10.29 -0.34 12.22
C PHE A 145 9.71 0.34 13.48
N LEU A 146 8.75 -0.29 14.13
CA LEU A 146 8.02 0.24 15.30
C LEU A 146 8.60 -0.36 16.62
N LYS A 147 9.86 -0.18 16.87
CA LYS A 147 10.54 -0.66 18.10
C LYS A 147 10.40 0.34 19.23
#